data_7300753ba102572a3421ba4927b22b0f
#
_entry.id   7300753ba102572a3421ba4927b22b0f
#
_cell.length_a   1.000
_cell.length_b   1.000
_cell.length_c   1.000
_cell.angle_alpha   90.00
_cell.angle_beta   90.00
_cell.angle_gamma   90.00
#
_symmetry.space_group_name_H-M   'P 1'
#
loop_
_entity.id
_entity.type
_entity.pdbx_description
1 polymer ?
#
loop_
_entity_poly.entity_id
_entity_poly.type
_entity_poly.pdbx_seq_one_letter_code
_entity_poly.pdbx_strand_id
1 'polypeptide(L)'
;MEQELFAYWLYTLRGIGAKKRYELQQIYGNAEQIYYGDKTKLKESPVFSEQDKTLLGKPETVKEIKHKMQRMEQRGIRFCSQESEAFPKKLRYIPDPPYALFYRGMLPDTD
;
A
#
# COMPACT_ATOMS: atom_id res chain seq x y z
N MET A 1 7.29 -9.78 5.67
CA MET A 1 5.99 -10.18 6.15
C MET A 1 4.93 -9.91 5.13
N GLU A 2 3.98 -10.82 5.01
CA GLU A 2 3.01 -10.76 3.91
C GLU A 2 2.13 -9.52 3.97
N GLN A 3 1.80 -9.06 5.16
CA GLN A 3 0.96 -7.88 5.32
C GLN A 3 1.61 -6.64 4.71
N GLU A 4 2.90 -6.47 4.95
CA GLU A 4 3.64 -5.35 4.38
C GLU A 4 3.83 -5.51 2.88
N LEU A 5 3.85 -6.72 2.39
CA LEU A 5 3.97 -6.98 0.95
C LEU A 5 2.80 -6.36 0.19
N PHE A 6 1.58 -6.55 0.67
CA PHE A 6 0.41 -5.99 -0.01
C PHE A 6 0.33 -4.47 0.15
N ALA A 7 0.73 -3.96 1.31
CA ALA A 7 0.81 -2.51 1.51
C ALA A 7 1.83 -1.88 0.57
N TYR A 8 2.97 -2.53 0.39
CA TYR A 8 3.99 -2.08 -0.55
C TYR A 8 3.44 -2.04 -1.98
N TRP A 9 2.76 -3.11 -2.39
CA TRP A 9 2.11 -3.17 -3.70
C TRP A 9 1.15 -1.99 -3.89
N LEU A 10 0.26 -1.80 -2.93
CA LEU A 10 -0.76 -0.75 -3.01
C LEU A 10 -0.14 0.64 -3.08
N TYR A 11 0.84 0.89 -2.20
CA TYR A 11 1.47 2.22 -2.10
C TYR A 11 2.27 2.58 -3.34
N THR A 12 2.84 1.58 -4.02
CA THR A 12 3.70 1.82 -5.19
C THR A 12 2.95 1.77 -6.51
N LEU A 13 1.63 1.57 -6.49
CA LEU A 13 0.85 1.57 -7.72
C LEU A 13 0.84 2.95 -8.36
N ARG A 14 1.21 3.01 -9.64
CA ARG A 14 1.23 4.27 -10.38
C ARG A 14 -0.20 4.75 -10.61
N GLY A 15 -0.47 6.00 -10.27
CA GLY A 15 -1.79 6.59 -10.47
C GLY A 15 -2.76 6.37 -9.33
N ILE A 16 -2.39 5.60 -8.33
CA ILE A 16 -3.23 5.38 -7.14
C ILE A 16 -2.65 6.19 -5.99
N GLY A 17 -3.08 7.43 -5.87
CA GLY A 17 -2.66 8.30 -4.78
C GLY A 17 -3.50 8.15 -3.53
N ALA A 18 -3.36 9.08 -2.61
CA ALA A 18 -4.00 9.00 -1.29
C ALA A 18 -5.52 8.90 -1.37
N LYS A 19 -6.15 9.69 -2.23
CA LYS A 19 -7.61 9.71 -2.36
C LYS A 19 -8.15 8.37 -2.86
N LYS A 20 -7.53 7.83 -3.90
CA LYS A 20 -7.95 6.56 -4.47
C LYS A 20 -7.67 5.41 -3.50
N ARG A 21 -6.53 5.46 -2.82
CA ARG A 21 -6.18 4.47 -1.81
C ARG A 21 -7.19 4.48 -0.66
N TYR A 22 -7.59 5.66 -0.21
CA TYR A 22 -8.60 5.78 0.83
C TYR A 22 -9.91 5.13 0.38
N GLU A 23 -10.33 5.40 -0.86
CA GLU A 23 -11.55 4.82 -1.41
C GLU A 23 -11.48 3.30 -1.44
N LEU A 24 -10.34 2.75 -1.87
CA LEU A 24 -10.13 1.31 -1.87
C LEU A 24 -10.24 0.73 -0.47
N GLN A 25 -9.69 1.43 0.53
CA GLN A 25 -9.77 0.99 1.91
C GLN A 25 -11.22 0.98 2.41
N GLN A 26 -12.04 1.94 1.98
CA GLN A 26 -13.45 1.97 2.34
C GLN A 26 -14.22 0.82 1.72
N ILE A 27 -13.88 0.45 0.50
CA ILE A 27 -14.58 -0.63 -0.21
C ILE A 27 -14.14 -2.01 0.27
N TYR A 28 -12.85 -2.22 0.45
CA TYR A 28 -12.28 -3.55 0.69
C TYR A 28 -11.71 -3.76 2.09
N GLY A 29 -11.10 -2.75 2.68
CA GLY A 29 -10.42 -2.88 3.96
C GLY A 29 -8.91 -2.70 3.81
N ASN A 30 -8.12 -3.65 4.33
CA ASN A 30 -6.66 -3.54 4.28
C ASN A 30 -6.10 -3.87 2.90
N ALA A 31 -4.79 -3.72 2.74
CA ALA A 31 -4.15 -3.90 1.43
C ALA A 31 -4.32 -5.30 0.89
N GLU A 32 -4.25 -6.32 1.74
CA GLU A 32 -4.43 -7.70 1.31
C GLU A 32 -5.85 -7.92 0.79
N GLN A 33 -6.84 -7.36 1.48
CA GLN A 33 -8.23 -7.44 1.05
C GLN A 33 -8.46 -6.71 -0.28
N ILE A 34 -7.75 -5.60 -0.49
CA ILE A 34 -7.80 -4.89 -1.76
C ILE A 34 -7.20 -5.76 -2.87
N TYR A 35 -6.07 -6.40 -2.59
CA TYR A 35 -5.38 -7.23 -3.58
C TYR A 35 -6.25 -8.39 -4.06
N TYR A 36 -6.89 -9.10 -3.15
CA TYR A 36 -7.68 -10.29 -3.46
C TYR A 36 -9.16 -10.01 -3.71
N GLY A 37 -9.62 -8.80 -3.46
CA GLY A 37 -11.03 -8.48 -3.57
C GLY A 37 -11.57 -8.51 -4.99
N ASP A 38 -12.90 -8.65 -5.09
CA ASP A 38 -13.60 -8.65 -6.36
C ASP A 38 -13.58 -7.23 -6.94
N LYS A 39 -12.90 -7.06 -8.06
CA LYS A 39 -12.70 -5.74 -8.67
C LYS A 39 -13.91 -5.26 -9.47
N THR A 40 -14.93 -6.09 -9.62
CA THR A 40 -16.17 -5.63 -10.27
C THR A 40 -16.85 -4.54 -9.46
N LYS A 41 -16.58 -4.48 -8.15
CA LYS A 41 -17.10 -3.41 -7.30
C LYS A 41 -16.65 -2.02 -7.73
N LEU A 42 -15.54 -1.94 -8.46
CA LEU A 42 -14.99 -0.66 -8.91
C LEU A 42 -15.71 -0.08 -10.12
N LYS A 43 -16.53 -0.87 -10.81
CA LYS A 43 -17.20 -0.42 -12.03
C LYS A 43 -18.11 0.78 -11.78
N GLU A 44 -18.71 0.85 -10.61
CA GLU A 44 -19.66 1.91 -10.28
C GLU A 44 -19.02 3.11 -9.60
N SER A 45 -17.74 3.01 -9.24
CA SER A 45 -17.05 4.11 -8.57
C SER A 45 -16.53 5.13 -9.58
N PRO A 46 -16.93 6.41 -9.46
CA PRO A 46 -16.41 7.44 -10.38
C PRO A 46 -14.97 7.85 -10.06
N VAL A 47 -14.43 7.39 -8.95
CA VAL A 47 -13.08 7.77 -8.51
C VAL A 47 -12.01 7.14 -9.39
N PHE A 48 -12.27 5.96 -9.96
CA PHE A 48 -11.28 5.18 -10.68
C PHE A 48 -11.45 5.29 -12.19
N SER A 49 -10.35 5.55 -12.88
CA SER A 49 -10.32 5.56 -14.34
C SER A 49 -10.30 4.13 -14.87
N GLU A 50 -10.47 3.99 -16.19
CA GLU A 50 -10.37 2.67 -16.81
C GLU A 50 -8.97 2.08 -16.64
N GLN A 51 -7.94 2.94 -16.67
CA GLN A 51 -6.56 2.50 -16.43
C GLN A 51 -6.41 1.98 -15.01
N ASP A 52 -7.00 2.66 -14.03
CA ASP A 52 -6.95 2.23 -12.64
C ASP A 52 -7.61 0.86 -12.48
N LYS A 53 -8.76 0.68 -13.08
CA LYS A 53 -9.50 -0.57 -13.00
C LYS A 53 -8.73 -1.73 -13.62
N THR A 54 -8.07 -1.48 -14.74
CA THR A 54 -7.24 -2.48 -15.41
C THR A 54 -6.05 -2.86 -14.53
N LEU A 55 -5.40 -1.85 -13.96
CA LEU A 55 -4.24 -2.06 -13.09
C LEU A 55 -4.60 -2.87 -11.86
N LEU A 56 -5.71 -2.54 -11.23
CA LEU A 56 -6.17 -3.23 -10.03
C LEU A 56 -6.73 -4.62 -10.33
N GLY A 57 -7.29 -4.81 -11.52
CA GLY A 57 -7.88 -6.09 -11.93
C GLY A 57 -6.85 -7.13 -12.33
N LYS A 58 -5.65 -6.70 -12.71
CA LYS A 58 -4.55 -7.59 -13.07
C LYS A 58 -3.30 -7.21 -12.30
N PRO A 59 -3.30 -7.43 -10.98
CA PRO A 59 -2.15 -7.04 -10.17
C PRO A 59 -0.96 -7.94 -10.42
N GLU A 60 0.22 -7.43 -10.05
CA GLU A 60 1.43 -8.23 -10.05
C GLU A 60 1.24 -9.45 -9.14
N THR A 61 1.92 -10.54 -9.47
CA THR A 61 1.85 -11.72 -8.61
C THR A 61 2.61 -11.46 -7.30
N VAL A 62 2.26 -12.23 -6.28
CA VAL A 62 2.95 -12.15 -4.98
C VAL A 62 4.45 -12.34 -5.17
N LYS A 63 4.84 -13.26 -6.04
CA LYS A 63 6.25 -13.53 -6.33
C LYS A 63 6.95 -12.30 -6.89
N GLU A 64 6.30 -11.62 -7.82
CA GLU A 64 6.86 -10.40 -8.43
C GLU A 64 7.01 -9.28 -7.39
N ILE A 65 6.01 -9.12 -6.54
CA ILE A 65 6.05 -8.11 -5.48
C ILE A 65 7.18 -8.41 -4.51
N LYS A 66 7.32 -9.66 -4.08
CA LYS A 66 8.40 -10.08 -3.19
C LYS A 66 9.76 -9.77 -3.79
N HIS A 67 9.91 -10.03 -5.07
CA HIS A 67 11.17 -9.77 -5.78
C HIS A 67 11.53 -8.28 -5.73
N LYS A 68 10.54 -7.43 -5.96
CA LYS A 68 10.76 -5.97 -5.90
C LYS A 68 11.14 -5.51 -4.50
N MET A 69 10.49 -6.05 -3.47
CA MET A 69 10.82 -5.72 -2.10
C MET A 69 12.25 -6.17 -1.73
N GLN A 70 12.64 -7.36 -2.17
CA GLN A 70 13.99 -7.86 -1.93
C GLN A 70 15.04 -6.96 -2.57
N ARG A 71 14.78 -6.48 -3.79
CA ARG A 71 15.68 -5.54 -4.46
C ARG A 71 15.81 -4.24 -3.68
N MET A 72 14.71 -3.74 -3.16
CA MET A 72 14.70 -2.55 -2.33
C MET A 72 15.55 -2.75 -1.08
N GLU A 73 15.35 -3.89 -0.39
CA GLU A 73 16.08 -4.21 0.82
C GLU A 73 17.59 -4.36 0.57
N GLN A 74 17.95 -4.92 -0.58
CA GLN A 74 19.35 -5.03 -0.98
C GLN A 74 20.02 -3.67 -1.12
N ARG A 75 19.24 -2.62 -1.38
CA ARG A 75 19.75 -1.25 -1.45
C ARG A 75 19.75 -0.56 -0.09
N GLY A 76 19.41 -1.29 0.96
CA GLY A 76 19.35 -0.76 2.31
C GLY A 76 18.12 0.04 2.63
N ILE A 77 17.10 -0.03 1.78
CA ILE A 77 15.84 0.68 1.98
C ILE A 77 14.82 -0.26 2.59
N ARG A 78 14.08 0.23 3.58
CA ARG A 78 13.02 -0.52 4.24
C ARG A 78 11.69 0.20 4.07
N PHE A 79 10.61 -0.55 4.25
CA PHE A 79 9.24 -0.07 4.05
C PHE A 79 8.41 -0.37 5.29
N CYS A 80 7.59 0.60 5.69
CA CYS A 80 6.68 0.41 6.82
C CYS A 80 5.38 1.15 6.53
N SER A 81 4.25 0.46 6.62
CA SER A 81 2.94 1.07 6.40
C SER A 81 2.18 1.23 7.71
N GLN A 82 1.10 1.99 7.67
CA GLN A 82 0.20 2.13 8.81
C GLN A 82 -0.44 0.82 9.23
N GLU A 83 -0.39 -0.19 8.38
CA GLU A 83 -0.92 -1.51 8.70
C GLU A 83 0.01 -2.31 9.60
N SER A 84 1.23 -1.85 9.79
CA SER A 84 2.21 -2.49 10.64
C SER A 84 2.21 -1.86 12.03
N GLU A 85 2.39 -2.69 13.07
CA GLU A 85 2.55 -2.18 14.43
C GLU A 85 3.83 -1.38 14.60
N ALA A 86 4.81 -1.59 13.73
CA ALA A 86 6.07 -0.87 13.77
C ALA A 86 5.96 0.57 13.27
N PHE A 87 4.84 0.94 12.67
CA PHE A 87 4.67 2.31 12.17
C PHE A 87 4.75 3.31 13.32
N PRO A 88 5.52 4.41 13.19
CA PRO A 88 5.68 5.38 14.28
C PRO A 88 4.34 5.94 14.75
N LYS A 89 4.09 5.82 16.05
CA LYS A 89 2.80 6.23 16.63
C LYS A 89 2.51 7.71 16.42
N LYS A 90 3.52 8.55 16.59
CA LYS A 90 3.32 9.99 16.43
C LYS A 90 2.85 10.36 15.03
N LEU A 91 3.28 9.62 14.04
CA LEU A 91 2.88 9.88 12.66
C LEU A 91 1.45 9.46 12.36
N ARG A 92 0.85 8.60 13.19
CA ARG A 92 -0.54 8.19 13.02
C ARG A 92 -1.53 9.29 13.38
N TYR A 93 -1.12 10.21 14.26
CA TYR A 93 -2.01 11.17 14.86
C TYR A 93 -1.82 12.60 14.36
N ILE A 94 -0.93 12.80 13.41
CA ILE A 94 -0.80 14.12 12.78
C ILE A 94 -1.91 14.30 11.73
N PRO A 95 -2.27 15.56 11.41
CA PRO A 95 -3.19 15.79 10.28
C PRO A 95 -2.59 15.20 9.01
N ASP A 96 -3.41 14.48 8.22
CA ASP A 96 -2.98 13.88 6.97
C ASP A 96 -1.77 12.97 7.14
N PRO A 97 -1.89 11.90 7.95
CA PRO A 97 -0.75 11.01 8.19
C PRO A 97 -0.39 10.23 6.92
N PRO A 98 0.91 9.99 6.67
CA PRO A 98 1.31 9.20 5.50
C PRO A 98 0.86 7.75 5.65
N TYR A 99 0.47 7.14 4.54
CA TYR A 99 0.10 5.73 4.57
C TYR A 99 1.31 4.84 4.85
N ALA A 100 2.48 5.22 4.33
CA ALA A 100 3.68 4.40 4.44
C ALA A 100 4.93 5.26 4.43
N LEU A 101 6.03 4.65 4.86
CA LEU A 101 7.34 5.29 4.89
C LEU A 101 8.37 4.38 4.25
N PHE A 102 9.27 4.98 3.47
CA PHE A 102 10.53 4.34 3.09
C PHE A 102 11.61 4.93 3.99
N TYR A 103 12.49 4.09 4.51
CA TYR A 103 13.52 4.57 5.42
C TYR A 103 14.77 3.71 5.30
N ARG A 104 15.89 4.26 5.84
CA ARG A 104 17.16 3.54 5.94
C ARG A 104 17.52 3.44 7.42
N GLY A 105 18.13 2.31 7.78
CA GLY A 105 18.51 2.08 9.17
C GLY A 105 17.30 1.74 10.03
N MET A 106 17.12 2.45 11.13
CA MET A 106 16.05 2.19 12.09
C MET A 106 14.95 3.23 11.95
N LEU A 107 13.71 2.80 12.24
CA LEU A 107 12.60 3.73 12.31
C LEU A 107 12.85 4.74 13.44
N PRO A 108 12.37 5.98 13.25
CA PRO A 108 12.48 6.98 14.32
C PRO A 108 11.79 6.50 15.59
N ASP A 109 12.42 6.81 16.73
CA ASP A 109 11.79 6.58 18.02
C ASP A 109 10.71 7.63 18.22
N THR A 110 9.49 7.19 18.46
CA THR A 110 8.33 8.08 18.53
C THR A 110 7.64 8.04 19.89
N ASP A 111 8.18 7.30 20.80
CA ASP A 111 7.58 7.19 22.13
C ASP A 111 8.03 8.28 23.08
#